data_88a56e80a931f1025cb0faf0f3f6aacb
#
_entry.id   88a56e80a931f1025cb0faf0f3f6aacb
#
_cell.length_a   1.000
_cell.length_b   1.000
_cell.length_c   1.000
_cell.angle_alpha   90.00
_cell.angle_beta   90.00
_cell.angle_gamma   90.00
#
_symmetry.space_group_name_H-M   'P 1'
#
loop_
_entity.id
_entity.type
_entity.pdbx_description
1 polymer ?
#
loop_
_entity_poly.entity_id
_entity_poly.type
_entity_poly.pdbx_seq_one_letter_code
_entity_poly.pdbx_strand_id
1 'polypeptide(L)'
;MAIAKIEYVCSVCGETATRRVEKYNSREAREYEEWFRSQPEHLCPKCYAKHKREAQMKELGEVLEDYTLPQIIGKSDNQIKYAEECRARYLCKNIESTKRALKSYNPQKGCWANNALANAVRKAMPGERDADLLTVISGNPAFFYLLETEARRLIDGAMVLDNSIQYDAIRKRAEEEYQALKAKKQCCSPSPEVTKAR
;
A
#
# COMPACT_ATOMS: atom_id res chain seq x y z
N MET A 1 36.06 3.07 14.84
CA MET A 1 34.64 2.71 15.17
C MET A 1 34.68 1.85 16.42
N ALA A 2 33.74 2.07 17.34
CA ALA A 2 33.61 1.28 18.56
C ALA A 2 32.27 0.52 18.53
N ILE A 3 32.19 -0.63 19.22
CA ILE A 3 31.01 -1.47 19.26
C ILE A 3 30.47 -1.43 20.69
N ALA A 4 29.24 -0.94 20.86
CA ALA A 4 28.45 -1.16 22.06
C ALA A 4 27.92 -2.58 22.07
N LYS A 5 28.21 -3.37 23.10
CA LYS A 5 27.71 -4.74 23.25
C LYS A 5 26.98 -4.85 24.58
N ILE A 6 25.67 -5.03 24.52
CA ILE A 6 24.81 -5.06 25.69
C ILE A 6 24.11 -6.41 25.77
N GLU A 7 24.27 -7.09 26.89
CA GLU A 7 23.49 -8.26 27.23
C GLU A 7 22.32 -7.85 28.15
N TYR A 8 21.14 -8.31 27.86
CA TYR A 8 19.92 -7.97 28.58
C TYR A 8 18.92 -9.10 28.57
N VAL A 9 18.00 -9.08 29.51
CA VAL A 9 16.87 -10.01 29.61
C VAL A 9 15.66 -9.37 28.96
N CYS A 10 14.98 -10.13 28.07
CA CYS A 10 13.77 -9.66 27.42
C CYS A 10 12.62 -9.54 28.42
N SER A 11 12.00 -8.37 28.50
CA SER A 11 10.88 -8.10 29.43
C SER A 11 9.63 -8.94 29.15
N VAL A 12 9.49 -9.53 27.95
CA VAL A 12 8.32 -10.31 27.54
C VAL A 12 8.53 -11.81 27.68
N CYS A 13 9.63 -12.37 27.15
CA CYS A 13 9.86 -13.81 27.15
C CYS A 13 10.87 -14.29 28.18
N GLY A 14 11.59 -13.39 28.86
CA GLY A 14 12.63 -13.73 29.85
C GLY A 14 13.92 -14.28 29.25
N GLU A 15 14.02 -14.42 27.91
CA GLU A 15 15.26 -14.89 27.27
C GLU A 15 16.35 -13.83 27.31
N THR A 16 17.59 -14.28 27.50
CA THR A 16 18.76 -13.40 27.38
C THR A 16 19.04 -13.09 25.90
N ALA A 17 19.22 -11.84 25.58
CA ALA A 17 19.55 -11.36 24.24
C ALA A 17 20.77 -10.43 24.28
N THR A 18 21.47 -10.34 23.15
CA THR A 18 22.62 -9.45 22.99
C THR A 18 22.32 -8.43 21.90
N ARG A 19 22.49 -7.14 22.21
CA ARG A 19 22.44 -6.05 21.24
C ARG A 19 23.83 -5.56 20.90
N ARG A 20 24.15 -5.46 19.62
CA ARG A 20 25.39 -4.90 19.11
C ARG A 20 25.09 -3.70 18.24
N VAL A 21 25.74 -2.57 18.52
CA VAL A 21 25.55 -1.34 17.74
C VAL A 21 26.92 -0.69 17.51
N GLU A 22 27.22 -0.38 16.26
CA GLU A 22 28.42 0.36 15.89
C GLU A 22 28.25 1.84 16.19
N LYS A 23 29.27 2.44 16.79
CA LYS A 23 29.33 3.85 17.13
C LYS A 23 30.63 4.46 16.60
N TYR A 24 30.66 5.75 16.42
CA TYR A 24 31.79 6.45 15.86
C TYR A 24 33.05 6.32 16.78
N ASN A 25 32.86 6.39 18.10
CA ASN A 25 33.90 6.32 19.09
C ASN A 25 33.43 5.58 20.38
N SER A 26 34.40 5.33 21.28
CA SER A 26 34.16 4.61 22.53
C SER A 26 33.25 5.39 23.52
N ARG A 27 33.29 6.71 23.45
CA ARG A 27 32.42 7.56 24.30
C ARG A 27 30.95 7.39 23.91
N GLU A 28 30.66 7.51 22.64
CA GLU A 28 29.28 7.30 22.13
C GLU A 28 28.80 5.86 22.38
N ALA A 29 29.68 4.87 22.32
CA ALA A 29 29.34 3.49 22.64
C ALA A 29 28.91 3.36 24.12
N ARG A 30 29.62 3.97 25.06
CA ARG A 30 29.25 3.97 26.50
C ARG A 30 27.96 4.74 26.75
N GLU A 31 27.83 5.94 26.20
CA GLU A 31 26.60 6.75 26.31
C GLU A 31 25.37 5.97 25.79
N TYR A 32 25.53 5.21 24.70
CA TYR A 32 24.47 4.35 24.19
C TYR A 32 24.15 3.18 25.12
N GLU A 33 25.16 2.55 25.74
CA GLU A 33 24.95 1.45 26.69
C GLU A 33 24.19 1.94 27.95
N GLU A 34 24.58 3.11 28.47
CA GLU A 34 23.92 3.73 29.61
C GLU A 34 22.47 4.10 29.26
N TRP A 35 22.28 4.75 28.11
CA TRP A 35 20.93 5.07 27.64
C TRP A 35 20.08 3.81 27.46
N PHE A 36 20.63 2.75 26.84
CA PHE A 36 19.86 1.53 26.65
C PHE A 36 19.44 0.91 27.98
N ARG A 37 20.36 0.86 28.97
CA ARG A 37 20.06 0.30 30.29
C ARG A 37 19.06 1.12 31.08
N SER A 38 18.92 2.41 30.79
CA SER A 38 17.95 3.30 31.44
C SER A 38 16.53 3.14 30.91
N GLN A 39 16.35 2.44 29.78
CA GLN A 39 15.02 2.18 29.25
C GLN A 39 14.24 1.21 30.15
N PRO A 40 12.93 1.44 30.34
CA PRO A 40 12.10 0.62 31.25
C PRO A 40 11.86 -0.79 30.71
N GLU A 41 11.91 -0.97 29.39
CA GLU A 41 11.62 -2.24 28.74
C GLU A 41 12.65 -2.59 27.69
N HIS A 42 13.06 -3.86 27.68
CA HIS A 42 13.97 -4.41 26.69
C HIS A 42 13.33 -5.60 25.98
N LEU A 43 13.12 -5.50 24.68
CA LEU A 43 12.56 -6.57 23.89
C LEU A 43 13.66 -7.28 23.09
N CYS A 44 13.70 -8.59 23.14
CA CYS A 44 14.53 -9.37 22.22
C CYS A 44 14.05 -9.19 20.76
N PRO A 45 14.88 -9.45 19.74
CA PRO A 45 14.50 -9.25 18.34
C PRO A 45 13.20 -9.93 17.94
N LYS A 46 12.94 -11.14 18.48
CA LYS A 46 11.70 -11.89 18.20
C LYS A 46 10.46 -11.19 18.79
N CYS A 47 10.53 -10.83 20.08
CA CYS A 47 9.42 -10.15 20.74
C CYS A 47 9.18 -8.74 20.16
N TYR A 48 10.25 -8.02 19.82
CA TYR A 48 10.14 -6.73 19.13
C TYR A 48 9.45 -6.86 17.76
N ALA A 49 9.86 -7.84 16.96
CA ALA A 49 9.25 -8.08 15.65
C ALA A 49 7.76 -8.45 15.77
N LYS A 50 7.42 -9.29 16.78
CA LYS A 50 6.03 -9.65 17.08
C LYS A 50 5.20 -8.43 17.48
N HIS A 51 5.68 -7.66 18.44
CA HIS A 51 4.98 -6.46 18.93
C HIS A 51 4.80 -5.40 17.84
N LYS A 52 5.85 -5.20 17.02
CA LYS A 52 5.76 -4.30 15.86
C LYS A 52 4.70 -4.76 14.85
N ARG A 53 4.64 -6.08 14.58
CA ARG A 53 3.65 -6.66 13.67
C ARG A 53 2.23 -6.48 14.22
N GLU A 54 2.02 -6.72 15.51
CA GLU A 54 0.71 -6.56 16.16
C GLU A 54 0.24 -5.10 16.10
N ALA A 55 1.13 -4.14 16.39
CA ALA A 55 0.84 -2.71 16.28
C ALA A 55 0.46 -2.31 14.84
N GLN A 56 1.21 -2.81 13.84
CA GLN A 56 0.92 -2.56 12.44
C GLN A 56 -0.42 -3.18 11.99
N MET A 57 -0.74 -4.39 12.46
CA MET A 57 -2.02 -5.03 12.16
C MET A 57 -3.20 -4.29 12.80
N LYS A 58 -3.02 -3.77 14.00
CA LYS A 58 -4.02 -2.93 14.66
C LYS A 58 -4.26 -1.64 13.86
N GLU A 59 -3.21 -0.93 13.50
CA GLU A 59 -3.30 0.28 12.66
C GLU A 59 -3.97 -0.01 11.32
N LEU A 60 -3.64 -1.14 10.66
CA LEU A 60 -4.31 -1.55 9.43
C LEU A 60 -5.80 -1.80 9.66
N GLY A 61 -6.18 -2.46 10.77
CA GLY A 61 -7.57 -2.68 11.14
C GLY A 61 -8.35 -1.37 11.25
N GLU A 62 -7.78 -0.37 11.91
CA GLU A 62 -8.38 0.96 12.02
C GLU A 62 -8.54 1.65 10.65
N VAL A 63 -7.54 1.51 9.77
CA VAL A 63 -7.58 2.09 8.41
C VAL A 63 -8.61 1.40 7.50
N LEU A 64 -8.86 0.11 7.73
CA LEU A 64 -9.80 -0.69 6.95
C LEU A 64 -11.19 -0.82 7.61
N GLU A 65 -11.47 -0.12 8.70
CA GLU A 65 -12.72 -0.26 9.46
C GLU A 65 -13.97 -0.12 8.57
N ASP A 66 -13.95 0.85 7.65
CA ASP A 66 -15.04 1.11 6.71
C ASP A 66 -14.88 0.37 5.35
N TYR A 67 -13.89 -0.53 5.24
CA TYR A 67 -13.55 -1.17 3.98
C TYR A 67 -13.60 -2.69 4.06
N THR A 68 -14.50 -3.31 3.29
CA THR A 68 -14.54 -4.76 3.15
C THR A 68 -13.62 -5.19 2.02
N LEU A 69 -12.53 -5.86 2.35
CA LEU A 69 -11.63 -6.43 1.34
C LEU A 69 -12.33 -7.52 0.53
N PRO A 70 -12.13 -7.57 -0.80
CA PRO A 70 -12.71 -8.60 -1.63
C PRO A 70 -12.18 -9.99 -1.24
N GLN A 71 -13.06 -10.98 -1.32
CA GLN A 71 -12.72 -12.37 -1.02
C GLN A 71 -11.64 -12.88 -1.98
N ILE A 72 -10.65 -13.57 -1.43
CA ILE A 72 -9.58 -14.20 -2.23
C ILE A 72 -10.05 -15.55 -2.76
N ILE A 73 -9.76 -15.80 -4.02
CA ILE A 73 -10.06 -17.04 -4.72
C ILE A 73 -8.73 -17.76 -5.00
N GLY A 74 -8.62 -19.02 -4.59
CA GLY A 74 -7.43 -19.83 -4.77
C GLY A 74 -7.76 -21.31 -5.00
N LYS A 75 -6.73 -22.11 -5.34
CA LYS A 75 -6.88 -23.54 -5.61
C LYS A 75 -6.98 -24.38 -4.32
N SER A 76 -6.54 -23.85 -3.19
CA SER A 76 -6.57 -24.50 -1.88
C SER A 76 -6.65 -23.48 -0.76
N ASP A 77 -7.18 -23.91 0.40
CA ASP A 77 -7.27 -23.08 1.60
C ASP A 77 -5.91 -22.56 2.06
N ASN A 78 -4.85 -23.37 1.96
CA ASN A 78 -3.50 -22.95 2.30
C ASN A 78 -3.00 -21.83 1.38
N GLN A 79 -3.33 -21.90 0.08
CA GLN A 79 -2.98 -20.84 -0.86
C GLN A 79 -3.73 -19.57 -0.55
N ILE A 80 -5.02 -19.64 -0.26
CA ILE A 80 -5.85 -18.49 0.12
C ILE A 80 -5.29 -17.84 1.37
N LYS A 81 -5.06 -18.61 2.43
CA LYS A 81 -4.49 -18.13 3.70
C LYS A 81 -3.13 -17.43 3.50
N TYR A 82 -2.26 -18.02 2.70
CA TYR A 82 -0.96 -17.40 2.42
C TYR A 82 -1.10 -16.10 1.61
N ALA A 83 -2.04 -16.04 0.67
CA ALA A 83 -2.34 -14.81 -0.08
C ALA A 83 -2.91 -13.70 0.82
N GLU A 84 -3.77 -14.04 1.79
CA GLU A 84 -4.25 -13.12 2.82
C GLU A 84 -3.10 -12.56 3.66
N GLU A 85 -2.16 -13.40 4.06
CA GLU A 85 -0.95 -12.97 4.77
C GLU A 85 -0.07 -12.04 3.93
N CYS A 86 0.11 -12.33 2.64
CA CYS A 86 0.85 -11.47 1.71
C CYS A 86 0.17 -10.11 1.56
N ARG A 87 -1.15 -10.09 1.36
CA ARG A 87 -1.98 -8.88 1.31
C ARG A 87 -1.82 -8.04 2.57
N ALA A 88 -2.06 -8.62 3.72
CA ALA A 88 -1.96 -7.94 5.01
C ALA A 88 -0.54 -7.40 5.27
N ARG A 89 0.49 -8.19 4.98
CA ARG A 89 1.89 -7.78 5.14
C ARG A 89 2.23 -6.58 4.27
N TYR A 90 1.78 -6.54 3.01
CA TYR A 90 2.03 -5.42 2.12
C TYR A 90 1.32 -4.16 2.60
N LEU A 91 0.02 -4.26 2.90
CA LEU A 91 -0.80 -3.12 3.35
C LEU A 91 -0.28 -2.54 4.67
N CYS A 92 0.10 -3.39 5.63
CA CYS A 92 0.75 -2.95 6.88
C CYS A 92 2.06 -2.23 6.65
N LYS A 93 2.92 -2.77 5.78
CA LYS A 93 4.24 -2.17 5.49
C LYS A 93 4.10 -0.81 4.80
N ASN A 94 3.04 -0.61 4.03
CA ASN A 94 2.80 0.57 3.20
C ASN A 94 1.53 1.32 3.62
N ILE A 95 1.33 1.50 4.93
CA ILE A 95 0.08 2.04 5.49
C ILE A 95 -0.31 3.41 4.91
N GLU A 96 0.66 4.32 4.72
CA GLU A 96 0.39 5.64 4.14
C GLU A 96 -0.04 5.58 2.67
N SER A 97 0.50 4.62 1.90
CA SER A 97 0.05 4.38 0.53
C SER A 97 -1.35 3.77 0.50
N THR A 98 -1.66 2.91 1.48
CA THR A 98 -2.99 2.34 1.67
C THR A 98 -4.01 3.42 2.01
N LYS A 99 -3.72 4.31 2.96
CA LYS A 99 -4.57 5.46 3.30
C LYS A 99 -4.83 6.36 2.09
N ARG A 100 -3.80 6.63 1.27
CA ARG A 100 -3.96 7.43 0.04
C ARG A 100 -4.83 6.74 -1.00
N ALA A 101 -4.67 5.44 -1.17
CA ALA A 101 -5.51 4.66 -2.09
C ALA A 101 -6.99 4.71 -1.68
N LEU A 102 -7.29 4.48 -0.40
CA LEU A 102 -8.66 4.52 0.13
C LEU A 102 -9.31 5.91 0.04
N LYS A 103 -8.54 6.99 0.17
CA LYS A 103 -9.06 8.35 -0.07
C LYS A 103 -9.43 8.60 -1.53
N SER A 104 -8.73 7.95 -2.47
CA SER A 104 -8.97 8.10 -3.91
C SER A 104 -10.08 7.19 -4.42
N TYR A 105 -10.38 6.11 -3.73
CA TYR A 105 -11.37 5.11 -4.11
C TYR A 105 -12.44 4.99 -3.02
N ASN A 106 -13.70 5.12 -3.39
CA ASN A 106 -14.81 4.89 -2.48
C ASN A 106 -15.30 3.44 -2.61
N PRO A 107 -15.03 2.59 -1.61
CA PRO A 107 -15.36 1.17 -1.66
C PRO A 107 -16.88 0.92 -1.63
N GLN A 108 -17.64 1.75 -0.90
CA GLN A 108 -19.10 1.59 -0.79
C GLN A 108 -19.82 1.91 -2.10
N LYS A 109 -19.29 2.84 -2.88
CA LYS A 109 -19.83 3.22 -4.18
C LYS A 109 -19.21 2.47 -5.34
N GLY A 110 -18.17 1.66 -5.10
CA GLY A 110 -17.41 1.00 -6.14
C GLY A 110 -16.85 1.97 -7.18
N CYS A 111 -16.61 3.22 -6.77
CA CYS A 111 -16.22 4.25 -7.69
C CYS A 111 -14.92 4.94 -7.23
N TRP A 112 -14.10 5.22 -8.20
CA TRP A 112 -12.94 6.07 -8.07
C TRP A 112 -13.37 7.54 -8.01
N ALA A 113 -12.63 8.37 -7.29
CA ALA A 113 -12.88 9.81 -7.22
C ALA A 113 -12.88 10.49 -8.62
N ASN A 114 -12.16 9.93 -9.61
CA ASN A 114 -12.18 10.37 -11.00
C ASN A 114 -12.81 9.31 -11.94
N ASN A 115 -14.11 9.16 -11.86
CA ASN A 115 -14.87 8.20 -12.67
C ASN A 115 -14.69 8.39 -14.19
N ALA A 116 -14.46 9.61 -14.65
CA ALA A 116 -14.25 9.88 -16.07
C ALA A 116 -12.97 9.23 -16.59
N LEU A 117 -11.89 9.34 -15.82
CA LEU A 117 -10.60 8.68 -16.14
C LEU A 117 -10.74 7.17 -16.08
N ALA A 118 -11.35 6.62 -15.02
CA ALA A 118 -11.56 5.19 -14.88
C ALA A 118 -12.37 4.60 -16.05
N ASN A 119 -13.43 5.29 -16.50
CA ASN A 119 -14.23 4.86 -17.63
C ASN A 119 -13.47 4.96 -18.98
N ALA A 120 -12.64 5.99 -19.14
CA ALA A 120 -11.78 6.12 -20.31
C ALA A 120 -10.78 4.97 -20.41
N VAL A 121 -10.18 4.61 -19.28
CA VAL A 121 -9.23 3.49 -19.20
C VAL A 121 -9.91 2.15 -19.51
N ARG A 122 -11.09 1.88 -18.93
CA ARG A 122 -11.84 0.64 -19.23
C ARG A 122 -12.22 0.52 -20.71
N LYS A 123 -12.51 1.64 -21.37
CA LYS A 123 -12.78 1.65 -22.83
C LYS A 123 -11.53 1.39 -23.67
N ALA A 124 -10.41 1.97 -23.27
CA ALA A 124 -9.15 1.80 -23.98
C ALA A 124 -8.56 0.40 -23.81
N MET A 125 -8.93 -0.29 -22.71
CA MET A 125 -8.36 -1.57 -22.31
C MET A 125 -9.43 -2.55 -21.85
N PRO A 126 -10.27 -3.02 -22.75
CA PRO A 126 -11.28 -4.01 -22.42
C PRO A 126 -10.62 -5.33 -22.00
N GLY A 127 -10.98 -5.84 -20.84
CA GLY A 127 -10.48 -7.12 -20.31
C GLY A 127 -9.39 -7.01 -19.25
N GLU A 128 -8.84 -5.82 -18.99
CA GLU A 128 -7.93 -5.61 -17.87
C GLU A 128 -8.71 -5.52 -16.55
N ARG A 129 -8.07 -5.95 -15.47
CA ARG A 129 -8.68 -5.95 -14.14
C ARG A 129 -8.61 -4.57 -13.51
N ASP A 130 -9.64 -4.22 -12.75
CA ASP A 130 -9.70 -2.94 -12.05
C ASP A 130 -8.49 -2.70 -11.14
N ALA A 131 -7.99 -3.74 -10.45
CA ALA A 131 -6.80 -3.65 -9.60
C ALA A 131 -5.56 -3.17 -10.37
N ASP A 132 -5.30 -3.74 -11.54
CA ASP A 132 -4.15 -3.39 -12.39
C ASP A 132 -4.31 -1.98 -12.94
N LEU A 133 -5.48 -1.67 -13.50
CA LEU A 133 -5.79 -0.36 -14.06
C LEU A 133 -5.62 0.75 -13.03
N LEU A 134 -6.18 0.57 -11.83
CA LEU A 134 -6.09 1.57 -10.78
C LEU A 134 -4.67 1.71 -10.24
N THR A 135 -3.92 0.62 -10.13
CA THR A 135 -2.51 0.64 -9.73
C THR A 135 -1.67 1.46 -10.69
N VAL A 136 -1.85 1.22 -12.00
CA VAL A 136 -1.11 1.92 -13.06
C VAL A 136 -1.44 3.40 -13.10
N ILE A 137 -2.74 3.74 -13.13
CA ILE A 137 -3.19 5.13 -13.26
C ILE A 137 -2.75 5.98 -12.08
N SER A 138 -2.82 5.43 -10.86
CA SER A 138 -2.47 6.14 -9.64
C SER A 138 -0.98 6.12 -9.32
N GLY A 139 -0.23 5.19 -9.93
CA GLY A 139 1.13 4.88 -9.51
C GLY A 139 1.22 4.36 -8.06
N ASN A 140 0.10 3.82 -7.54
CA ASN A 140 0.02 3.33 -6.16
C ASN A 140 -0.27 1.83 -6.11
N PRO A 141 0.73 0.99 -5.82
CA PRO A 141 0.57 -0.47 -5.75
C PRO A 141 -0.41 -0.94 -4.67
N ALA A 142 -0.80 -0.10 -3.71
CA ALA A 142 -1.80 -0.46 -2.72
C ALA A 142 -3.15 -0.84 -3.36
N PHE A 143 -3.51 -0.28 -4.51
CA PHE A 143 -4.73 -0.67 -5.22
C PHE A 143 -4.73 -2.12 -5.66
N PHE A 144 -3.58 -2.65 -6.10
CA PHE A 144 -3.47 -4.06 -6.42
C PHE A 144 -3.81 -4.92 -5.19
N TYR A 145 -3.20 -4.65 -4.05
CA TYR A 145 -3.44 -5.43 -2.84
C TYR A 145 -4.82 -5.22 -2.21
N LEU A 146 -5.46 -4.08 -2.45
CA LEU A 146 -6.83 -3.81 -1.99
C LEU A 146 -7.89 -4.52 -2.84
N LEU A 147 -7.67 -4.66 -4.15
CA LEU A 147 -8.71 -5.07 -5.10
C LEU A 147 -8.47 -6.45 -5.74
N GLU A 148 -7.24 -6.98 -5.72
CA GLU A 148 -6.95 -8.28 -6.33
C GLU A 148 -7.63 -9.41 -5.56
N THR A 149 -8.24 -10.33 -6.30
CA THR A 149 -8.96 -11.49 -5.77
C THR A 149 -8.27 -12.81 -6.02
N GLU A 150 -7.31 -12.88 -6.93
CA GLU A 150 -6.60 -14.14 -7.21
C GLU A 150 -5.44 -14.35 -6.23
N ALA A 151 -5.49 -15.45 -5.47
CA ALA A 151 -4.47 -15.82 -4.50
C ALA A 151 -3.07 -15.88 -5.11
N ARG A 152 -2.92 -16.49 -6.29
CA ARG A 152 -1.63 -16.61 -6.97
C ARG A 152 -1.00 -15.25 -7.25
N ARG A 153 -1.77 -14.31 -7.77
CA ARG A 153 -1.29 -12.97 -8.09
C ARG A 153 -0.89 -12.16 -6.85
N LEU A 154 -1.63 -12.31 -5.76
CA LEU A 154 -1.27 -11.69 -4.47
C LEU A 154 0.03 -12.27 -3.90
N ILE A 155 0.27 -13.56 -4.08
CA ILE A 155 1.51 -14.23 -3.66
C ILE A 155 2.68 -13.79 -4.52
N ASP A 156 2.51 -13.82 -5.84
CA ASP A 156 3.54 -13.46 -6.80
C ASP A 156 3.84 -11.94 -6.78
N GLY A 157 2.92 -11.13 -6.31
CA GLY A 157 2.96 -9.67 -5.98
C GLY A 157 3.86 -8.73 -6.81
N ALA A 158 4.95 -9.27 -7.30
CA ALA A 158 5.95 -8.58 -8.08
C ALA A 158 5.54 -8.36 -9.55
N MET A 159 4.58 -9.13 -10.08
CA MET A 159 4.27 -9.10 -11.52
C MET A 159 3.68 -7.78 -12.02
N VAL A 160 3.05 -7.01 -11.15
CA VAL A 160 2.50 -5.70 -11.51
C VAL A 160 3.59 -4.65 -11.68
N LEU A 161 4.70 -4.78 -10.96
CA LEU A 161 5.79 -3.80 -10.94
C LEU A 161 6.89 -4.08 -11.98
N ASP A 162 7.04 -5.32 -12.43
CA ASP A 162 8.10 -5.70 -13.38
C ASP A 162 7.81 -5.33 -14.84
N ASN A 163 6.57 -4.93 -15.16
CA ASN A 163 6.18 -4.53 -16.51
C ASN A 163 6.04 -3.00 -16.66
N SER A 164 6.94 -2.22 -16.09
CA SER A 164 6.89 -0.75 -16.13
C SER A 164 6.71 -0.16 -17.53
N ILE A 165 7.34 -0.72 -18.54
CA ILE A 165 7.24 -0.27 -19.95
C ILE A 165 5.82 -0.48 -20.50
N GLN A 166 5.19 -1.61 -20.19
CA GLN A 166 3.82 -1.90 -20.63
C GLN A 166 2.81 -1.00 -19.92
N TYR A 167 3.04 -0.69 -18.66
CA TYR A 167 2.21 0.21 -17.87
C TYR A 167 2.31 1.67 -18.30
N ASP A 168 3.48 2.15 -18.70
CA ASP A 168 3.64 3.48 -19.25
C ASP A 168 2.88 3.65 -20.58
N ALA A 169 2.89 2.64 -21.45
CA ALA A 169 2.10 2.64 -22.69
C ALA A 169 0.59 2.66 -22.41
N ILE A 170 0.12 1.89 -21.42
CA ILE A 170 -1.26 1.86 -20.96
C ILE A 170 -1.68 3.22 -20.40
N ARG A 171 -0.85 3.78 -19.52
CA ARG A 171 -1.08 5.09 -18.93
C ARG A 171 -1.18 6.19 -19.97
N LYS A 172 -0.30 6.19 -20.96
CA LYS A 172 -0.31 7.15 -22.05
C LYS A 172 -1.60 7.06 -22.87
N ARG A 173 -2.03 5.84 -23.26
CA ARG A 173 -3.31 5.63 -23.96
C ARG A 173 -4.50 6.09 -23.14
N ALA A 174 -4.53 5.79 -21.85
CA ALA A 174 -5.59 6.24 -20.95
C ALA A 174 -5.67 7.75 -20.86
N GLU A 175 -4.54 8.43 -20.82
CA GLU A 175 -4.45 9.88 -20.82
C GLU A 175 -4.98 10.47 -22.14
N GLU A 176 -4.58 9.92 -23.27
CA GLU A 176 -5.04 10.32 -24.61
C GLU A 176 -6.57 10.18 -24.76
N GLU A 177 -7.15 9.04 -24.32
CA GLU A 177 -8.61 8.82 -24.32
C GLU A 177 -9.33 9.78 -23.39
N TYR A 178 -8.79 10.07 -22.22
CA TYR A 178 -9.35 11.01 -21.29
C TYR A 178 -9.38 12.44 -21.85
N GLN A 179 -8.32 12.87 -22.51
CA GLN A 179 -8.25 14.19 -23.15
C GLN A 179 -9.23 14.28 -24.34
N ALA A 180 -9.36 13.20 -25.13
CA ALA A 180 -10.35 13.13 -26.21
C ALA A 180 -11.80 13.24 -25.69
N LEU A 181 -12.11 12.61 -24.56
CA LEU A 181 -13.42 12.73 -23.93
C LEU A 181 -13.71 14.13 -23.38
N LYS A 182 -12.68 14.80 -22.83
CA LYS A 182 -12.79 16.19 -22.39
C LYS A 182 -13.07 17.15 -23.56
N ALA A 183 -12.34 17.01 -24.65
CA ALA A 183 -12.50 17.82 -25.84
C ALA A 183 -13.92 17.68 -26.43
N LYS A 184 -14.46 16.45 -26.51
CA LYS A 184 -15.82 16.19 -26.97
C LYS A 184 -16.87 16.86 -26.08
N LYS A 185 -16.70 16.89 -24.76
CA LYS A 185 -17.63 17.55 -23.84
C LYS A 185 -17.62 19.06 -23.97
N GLN A 186 -16.48 19.67 -24.26
CA GLN A 186 -16.36 21.11 -24.47
C GLN A 186 -17.00 21.57 -25.77
N CYS A 187 -16.95 20.75 -26.83
CA CYS A 187 -17.62 21.05 -28.11
C CYS A 187 -19.15 20.94 -28.06
N CYS A 188 -19.70 20.21 -27.09
CA CYS A 188 -21.14 19.99 -26.93
C CYS A 188 -21.81 20.95 -25.92
N SER A 189 -21.07 21.87 -25.32
CA SER A 189 -21.65 22.91 -24.47
C SER A 189 -22.29 23.97 -25.37
N PRO A 190 -23.63 24.22 -25.31
CA PRO A 190 -24.24 25.31 -26.10
C PRO A 190 -23.60 26.64 -25.70
N SER A 191 -23.23 27.40 -26.71
CA SER A 191 -22.81 28.78 -26.53
C SER A 191 -23.84 29.55 -25.70
N PRO A 192 -23.44 30.38 -24.72
CA PRO A 192 -24.39 31.22 -24.02
C PRO A 192 -25.06 32.13 -25.03
N GLU A 193 -26.39 31.92 -25.25
CA GLU A 193 -27.20 32.83 -26.00
C GLU A 193 -27.06 34.24 -25.42
N VAL A 194 -26.57 35.14 -26.25
CA VAL A 194 -26.54 36.55 -25.99
C VAL A 194 -28.00 36.99 -25.86
N THR A 195 -28.51 37.09 -24.65
CA THR A 195 -29.78 37.74 -24.36
C THR A 195 -29.63 39.22 -24.71
N LYS A 196 -29.96 39.59 -25.96
CA LYS A 196 -30.16 40.97 -26.35
C LYS A 196 -31.37 41.51 -25.56
N ALA A 197 -31.06 42.45 -24.66
CA ALA A 197 -32.05 43.31 -24.02
C ALA A 197 -32.92 43.99 -25.07
N ARG A 198 -34.20 43.97 -24.83
CA ARG A 198 -35.15 44.98 -25.31
C ARG A 198 -35.74 45.70 -24.11
#